data_3e57bc06506939b87b848dd764e2975a
#
_entry.id   3e57bc06506939b87b848dd764e2975a
#
_cell.length_a   1.000
_cell.length_b   1.000
_cell.length_c   1.000
_cell.angle_alpha   90.00
_cell.angle_beta   90.00
_cell.angle_gamma   90.00
#
_symmetry.space_group_name_H-M   'P 1'
#
loop_
_entity.id
_entity.type
_entity.pdbx_description
1 polymer ?
#
loop_
_entity_poly.entity_id
_entity_poly.type
_entity_poly.pdbx_seq_one_letter_code
_entity_poly.pdbx_strand_id
1 'polypeptide(L)'
;MTNLSRRKMLANTAGAVAAAGLAMTAKAASFGNPDSPPEGAVNARNRQSLTDPGPKNPALANQFPSFQDPPATDINGMPLFWASFNNAHKRIQNGGWAREVTQDDFAISETISGVNMRLTRGGIREMHWHQQAEWAFMLDGRCRITVLDEQGRPSVQDVKTGDLWYFPPGLPHSLQGLGSDGAEFLLAFDNGRASEFNTLLLTDWIAHTPPDVLARNFGVPADAFRNIPLDNLWIFQGDDPGPLAQAQRAAASSRGAPPQPFIFSLGDLKPVVKTRGGEVRIADSSNFNVSKTVSAALVTVHPGGMRELHWHPNADEWQYYIQGDARMTVFDTGPKAQTADFRAGDVGYVKKSLGHYVQNTGNTDLVFLEIFKSERYAEVSLSDWLAHTPPQLVEAHLNLAPDVIAQIPRNRPDVVPV
;
A
#
# COMPACT_ATOMS: atom_id res chain seq x y z
N MET A 1 -31.68 -8.19 43.86
CA MET A 1 -30.76 -7.43 42.99
C MET A 1 -31.55 -6.89 41.81
N THR A 2 -31.99 -5.67 41.92
CA THR A 2 -32.93 -5.01 40.98
C THR A 2 -32.17 -4.31 39.86
N ASN A 3 -32.41 -4.73 38.64
CA ASN A 3 -31.92 -4.09 37.41
C ASN A 3 -32.44 -2.65 37.32
N LEU A 4 -31.58 -1.67 37.56
CA LEU A 4 -31.83 -0.27 37.25
C LEU A 4 -31.56 -0.04 35.75
N SER A 5 -32.63 0.21 34.99
CA SER A 5 -32.53 0.48 33.55
C SER A 5 -31.75 1.78 33.28
N ARG A 6 -30.95 1.77 32.25
CA ARG A 6 -30.19 2.94 31.76
C ARG A 6 -31.02 4.24 31.58
N ARG A 7 -32.33 4.13 31.42
CA ARG A 7 -33.27 5.26 31.32
C ARG A 7 -33.44 6.06 32.62
N LYS A 8 -33.20 5.45 33.79
CA LYS A 8 -33.31 6.20 35.06
C LYS A 8 -32.05 7.02 35.42
N MET A 9 -30.90 6.70 34.82
CA MET A 9 -29.69 7.51 35.02
C MET A 9 -29.72 8.84 34.24
N LEU A 10 -30.42 8.88 33.09
CA LEU A 10 -30.55 10.12 32.28
C LEU A 10 -31.59 11.10 32.83
N ALA A 11 -32.57 10.65 33.61
CA ALA A 11 -33.61 11.51 34.15
C ALA A 11 -33.18 12.36 35.39
N ASN A 12 -32.10 11.98 36.07
CA ASN A 12 -31.60 12.73 37.24
C ASN A 12 -30.55 13.78 36.92
N THR A 13 -30.08 13.88 35.67
CA THR A 13 -29.12 14.91 35.23
C THR A 13 -29.80 16.10 34.53
N ALA A 14 -31.08 16.02 34.20
CA ALA A 14 -31.82 17.10 33.51
C ALA A 14 -32.31 18.23 34.47
N GLY A 15 -32.17 18.06 35.76
CA GLY A 15 -32.67 19.04 36.75
C GLY A 15 -31.66 20.12 37.17
N ALA A 16 -30.41 20.04 36.80
CA ALA A 16 -29.35 20.95 37.28
C ALA A 16 -28.79 21.92 36.21
N VAL A 17 -29.34 21.89 34.99
CA VAL A 17 -28.76 22.69 33.85
C VAL A 17 -29.57 23.94 33.51
N ALA A 18 -30.67 24.24 34.21
CA ALA A 18 -31.54 25.38 33.89
C ALA A 18 -31.11 26.75 34.46
N ALA A 19 -29.97 26.86 35.14
CA ALA A 19 -29.52 28.10 35.77
C ALA A 19 -28.15 28.63 35.30
N ALA A 20 -27.52 28.03 34.31
CA ALA A 20 -26.24 28.51 33.75
C ALA A 20 -26.35 28.69 32.24
N GLY A 21 -27.43 29.30 31.77
CA GLY A 21 -27.55 29.76 30.40
C GLY A 21 -26.74 31.03 30.23
N LEU A 22 -25.60 30.90 29.56
CA LEU A 22 -24.78 31.91 28.90
C LEU A 22 -23.30 31.65 29.22
N ALA A 23 -22.71 30.88 28.40
CA ALA A 23 -21.30 30.68 28.08
C ALA A 23 -20.92 29.21 28.01
N MET A 24 -21.77 28.35 27.47
CA MET A 24 -21.27 27.18 26.76
C MET A 24 -21.20 27.55 25.29
N THR A 25 -20.21 28.38 24.94
CA THR A 25 -19.50 28.07 23.67
C THR A 25 -19.23 26.58 23.75
N ALA A 26 -19.85 25.82 22.88
CA ALA A 26 -19.63 24.41 22.80
C ALA A 26 -18.10 24.20 22.79
N LYS A 27 -17.56 23.83 23.95
CA LYS A 27 -16.37 23.00 23.92
C LYS A 27 -16.85 21.79 23.18
N ALA A 28 -16.57 21.70 21.89
CA ALA A 28 -16.50 20.44 21.25
C ALA A 28 -15.82 19.55 22.27
N ALA A 29 -16.54 18.56 22.79
CA ALA A 29 -15.93 17.60 23.68
C ALA A 29 -14.71 17.16 22.91
N SER A 30 -13.54 17.45 23.42
CA SER A 30 -12.31 17.02 22.79
C SER A 30 -12.40 15.51 22.82
N PHE A 31 -12.69 14.91 21.67
CA PHE A 31 -12.54 13.46 21.46
C PHE A 31 -11.06 13.10 21.47
N GLY A 32 -10.21 13.89 22.11
CA GLY A 32 -8.80 13.64 22.26
C GLY A 32 -8.53 12.61 23.34
N ASN A 33 -7.36 12.04 23.30
CA ASN A 33 -6.79 11.24 24.38
C ASN A 33 -7.06 11.94 25.71
N PRO A 34 -7.76 11.31 26.70
CA PRO A 34 -8.01 11.93 27.99
C PRO A 34 -6.74 12.33 28.73
N ASP A 35 -5.59 11.77 28.37
CA ASP A 35 -4.27 12.13 28.89
C ASP A 35 -3.59 13.24 28.08
N SER A 36 -4.16 13.63 26.94
CA SER A 36 -3.65 14.79 26.18
C SER A 36 -4.17 16.09 26.80
N PRO A 37 -3.31 17.05 27.09
CA PRO A 37 -3.77 18.33 27.59
C PRO A 37 -4.63 19.03 26.52
N PRO A 38 -5.71 19.73 26.91
CA PRO A 38 -6.54 20.49 25.98
C PRO A 38 -5.68 21.46 25.18
N GLU A 39 -5.91 21.54 23.85
CA GLU A 39 -5.12 22.32 22.90
C GLU A 39 -4.83 23.76 23.38
N GLY A 40 -5.79 24.42 24.03
CA GLY A 40 -5.62 25.73 24.64
C GLY A 40 -4.71 25.77 25.90
N ALA A 41 -4.55 24.63 26.59
CA ALA A 41 -3.70 24.57 27.79
C ALA A 41 -2.22 24.32 27.41
N VAL A 42 -1.96 23.62 26.33
CA VAL A 42 -0.60 23.40 25.81
C VAL A 42 0.00 24.68 25.29
N ASN A 43 -0.79 25.50 24.58
CA ASN A 43 -0.32 26.77 24.04
C ASN A 43 -0.13 27.89 25.10
N ALA A 44 -0.84 27.82 26.23
CA ALA A 44 -0.86 28.92 27.20
C ALA A 44 0.13 28.76 28.36
N ARG A 45 0.56 27.55 28.71
CA ARG A 45 1.24 27.39 30.00
C ARG A 45 2.65 26.83 30.00
N ASN A 46 3.07 26.08 29.07
CA ASN A 46 4.43 25.52 29.11
C ASN A 46 4.71 24.55 27.98
N ARG A 47 4.91 25.07 26.79
CA ARG A 47 5.64 24.27 25.78
C ARG A 47 6.99 23.78 26.32
N GLN A 48 7.60 24.49 27.25
CA GLN A 48 8.84 24.10 27.89
C GLN A 48 8.71 22.89 28.83
N SER A 49 7.59 22.67 29.48
CA SER A 49 7.38 21.50 30.35
C SER A 49 6.97 20.24 29.53
N LEU A 50 6.53 20.44 28.29
CA LEU A 50 6.24 19.36 27.35
C LEU A 50 7.37 19.17 26.34
N THR A 51 8.46 19.94 26.44
CA THR A 51 9.65 19.72 25.62
C THR A 51 10.32 18.43 26.06
N ASP A 52 10.72 17.66 25.11
CA ASP A 52 11.53 16.47 25.32
C ASP A 52 12.99 16.88 25.54
N PRO A 53 13.48 16.96 26.80
CA PRO A 53 14.82 17.48 27.10
C PRO A 53 15.94 16.46 26.87
N GLY A 54 15.55 15.20 26.61
CA GLY A 54 16.50 14.11 26.44
C GLY A 54 17.25 14.16 25.10
N PRO A 55 18.23 13.29 24.92
CA PRO A 55 18.85 13.08 23.59
C PRO A 55 17.80 12.67 22.58
N LYS A 56 17.82 13.29 21.38
CA LYS A 56 16.91 12.95 20.30
C LYS A 56 17.61 12.96 18.95
N ASN A 57 17.05 12.23 18.01
CA ASN A 57 17.44 12.28 16.61
C ASN A 57 16.60 13.33 15.88
N PRO A 58 17.13 14.54 15.59
CA PRO A 58 16.35 15.61 14.96
C PRO A 58 15.82 15.22 13.57
N ALA A 59 16.53 14.39 12.83
CA ALA A 59 16.10 13.97 11.49
C ALA A 59 14.80 13.14 11.58
N LEU A 60 14.74 12.15 12.48
CA LEU A 60 13.53 11.37 12.70
C LEU A 60 12.42 12.20 13.31
N ALA A 61 12.72 13.05 14.29
CA ALA A 61 11.72 13.93 14.89
C ALA A 61 11.07 14.85 13.85
N ASN A 62 11.86 15.40 12.93
CA ASN A 62 11.35 16.24 11.85
C ASN A 62 10.61 15.45 10.76
N GLN A 63 10.89 14.16 10.63
CA GLN A 63 10.19 13.28 9.70
C GLN A 63 8.77 12.95 10.19
N PHE A 64 8.58 12.87 11.50
CA PHE A 64 7.32 12.48 12.13
C PHE A 64 6.77 13.57 13.06
N PRO A 65 6.37 14.73 12.52
CA PRO A 65 5.85 15.83 13.34
C PRO A 65 4.62 15.42 14.15
N SER A 66 3.74 14.57 13.62
CA SER A 66 2.57 14.09 14.35
C SER A 66 2.90 13.15 15.51
N PHE A 67 4.06 12.48 15.50
CA PHE A 67 4.52 11.70 16.67
C PHE A 67 5.13 12.58 17.75
N GLN A 68 5.70 13.72 17.37
CA GLN A 68 6.27 14.69 18.32
C GLN A 68 5.20 15.59 18.95
N ASP A 69 4.18 15.93 18.19
CA ASP A 69 3.07 16.80 18.60
C ASP A 69 1.76 16.22 18.04
N PRO A 70 1.27 15.11 18.63
CA PRO A 70 0.10 14.42 18.11
C PRO A 70 -1.15 15.29 18.19
N PRO A 71 -2.06 15.18 17.20
CA PRO A 71 -3.36 15.86 17.26
C PRO A 71 -4.11 15.50 18.55
N ALA A 72 -4.88 16.45 19.10
CA ALA A 72 -5.68 16.23 20.30
C ALA A 72 -6.77 15.16 20.13
N THR A 73 -7.03 14.72 18.89
CA THR A 73 -7.94 13.65 18.54
C THR A 73 -7.30 12.26 18.59
N ASP A 74 -5.97 12.18 18.72
CA ASP A 74 -5.28 10.90 18.83
C ASP A 74 -5.54 10.24 20.19
N ILE A 75 -5.78 8.94 20.17
CA ILE A 75 -5.99 8.10 21.36
C ILE A 75 -5.10 6.87 21.21
N ASN A 76 -4.15 6.68 22.11
CA ASN A 76 -3.16 5.62 22.09
C ASN A 76 -3.76 4.21 22.07
N GLY A 77 -2.94 3.24 21.64
CA GLY A 77 -3.23 1.82 21.66
C GLY A 77 -3.38 1.18 20.28
N MET A 78 -3.09 1.91 19.23
CA MET A 78 -2.98 1.33 17.89
C MET A 78 -1.61 0.69 17.69
N PRO A 79 -1.52 -0.46 16.97
CA PRO A 79 -0.25 -0.96 16.49
C PRO A 79 0.37 0.06 15.53
N LEU A 80 1.69 0.09 15.45
CA LEU A 80 2.39 0.92 14.46
C LEU A 80 1.95 0.50 13.05
N PHE A 81 1.41 1.44 12.28
CA PHE A 81 0.93 1.23 10.92
C PHE A 81 1.77 1.98 9.86
N TRP A 82 2.99 2.32 10.22
CA TRP A 82 4.01 2.93 9.39
C TRP A 82 5.27 2.06 9.35
N ALA A 83 5.84 1.91 8.16
CA ALA A 83 7.16 1.36 7.91
C ALA A 83 7.83 2.13 6.76
N SER A 84 9.10 1.86 6.46
CA SER A 84 9.79 2.49 5.35
C SER A 84 10.80 1.55 4.71
N PHE A 85 10.81 1.48 3.37
CA PHE A 85 11.88 0.83 2.64
C PHE A 85 13.24 1.50 2.85
N ASN A 86 13.26 2.76 3.29
CA ASN A 86 14.51 3.47 3.60
C ASN A 86 15.23 2.90 4.83
N ASN A 87 14.48 2.21 5.71
CA ASN A 87 15.02 1.49 6.86
C ASN A 87 15.33 0.01 6.58
N ALA A 88 14.84 -0.52 5.45
CA ALA A 88 15.05 -1.92 5.09
C ALA A 88 16.48 -2.18 4.59
N HIS A 89 17.06 -3.29 5.01
CA HIS A 89 18.39 -3.69 4.58
C HIS A 89 18.41 -4.02 3.08
N LYS A 90 19.32 -3.40 2.35
CA LYS A 90 19.53 -3.66 0.92
C LYS A 90 20.47 -4.85 0.70
N ARG A 91 19.99 -5.90 0.02
CA ARG A 91 20.88 -6.89 -0.59
C ARG A 91 21.37 -6.35 -1.92
N ILE A 92 22.66 -6.11 -2.04
CA ILE A 92 23.30 -5.53 -3.23
C ILE A 92 24.07 -6.62 -3.96
N GLN A 93 23.86 -6.74 -5.26
CA GLN A 93 24.49 -7.69 -6.16
C GLN A 93 24.89 -7.02 -7.48
N ASN A 94 25.68 -7.71 -8.35
CA ASN A 94 26.21 -7.11 -9.57
C ASN A 94 25.12 -6.58 -10.53
N GLY A 95 23.97 -7.26 -10.60
CA GLY A 95 22.87 -6.91 -11.50
C GLY A 95 21.84 -5.93 -10.90
N GLY A 96 22.02 -5.52 -9.62
CA GLY A 96 21.05 -4.64 -8.96
C GLY A 96 20.99 -4.84 -7.45
N TRP A 97 19.85 -4.51 -6.87
CA TRP A 97 19.59 -4.69 -5.44
C TRP A 97 18.10 -4.93 -5.16
N ALA A 98 17.84 -5.52 -3.99
CA ALA A 98 16.49 -5.67 -3.45
C ALA A 98 16.47 -5.34 -1.96
N ARG A 99 15.32 -4.87 -1.47
CA ARG A 99 15.00 -4.69 -0.06
C ARG A 99 13.52 -4.98 0.14
N GLU A 100 13.15 -5.47 1.30
CA GLU A 100 11.78 -5.91 1.56
C GLU A 100 11.23 -5.33 2.87
N VAL A 101 9.90 -5.25 2.94
CA VAL A 101 9.11 -4.97 4.14
C VAL A 101 8.07 -6.07 4.24
N THR A 102 8.31 -7.00 5.16
CA THR A 102 7.45 -8.16 5.42
C THR A 102 6.75 -8.04 6.77
N GLN A 103 5.89 -8.98 7.09
CA GLN A 103 5.26 -9.05 8.42
C GLN A 103 6.28 -9.17 9.57
N ASP A 104 7.47 -9.72 9.31
CA ASP A 104 8.51 -9.84 10.34
C ASP A 104 9.12 -8.47 10.70
N ASP A 105 9.16 -7.52 9.75
CA ASP A 105 9.62 -6.14 9.95
C ASP A 105 8.47 -5.20 10.31
N PHE A 106 7.27 -5.49 9.82
CA PHE A 106 6.08 -4.68 9.93
C PHE A 106 4.88 -5.54 10.36
N ALA A 107 4.79 -5.84 11.63
CA ALA A 107 3.92 -6.87 12.22
C ALA A 107 2.43 -6.76 11.85
N ILE A 108 1.92 -5.55 11.59
CA ILE A 108 0.53 -5.33 11.17
C ILE A 108 0.26 -5.77 9.72
N SER A 109 1.29 -5.90 8.88
CA SER A 109 1.19 -6.24 7.45
C SER A 109 0.97 -7.75 7.25
N GLU A 110 -0.20 -8.24 7.67
CA GLU A 110 -0.54 -9.67 7.70
C GLU A 110 -0.89 -10.24 6.32
N THR A 111 -1.43 -9.42 5.43
CA THR A 111 -2.01 -9.89 4.16
C THR A 111 -1.16 -9.61 2.94
N ILE A 112 -0.27 -8.62 3.01
CA ILE A 112 0.62 -8.19 1.91
C ILE A 112 2.02 -7.98 2.48
N SER A 113 3.04 -8.37 1.71
CA SER A 113 4.42 -7.92 1.87
C SER A 113 4.89 -7.19 0.63
N GLY A 114 5.88 -6.32 0.77
CA GLY A 114 6.42 -5.54 -0.32
C GLY A 114 7.91 -5.74 -0.53
N VAL A 115 8.36 -5.68 -1.79
CA VAL A 115 9.76 -5.66 -2.18
C VAL A 115 10.02 -4.47 -3.10
N ASN A 116 10.99 -3.65 -2.80
CA ASN A 116 11.50 -2.66 -3.72
C ASN A 116 12.80 -3.19 -4.34
N MET A 117 12.79 -3.32 -5.66
CA MET A 117 13.90 -3.91 -6.42
C MET A 117 14.37 -2.97 -7.52
N ARG A 118 15.69 -2.94 -7.72
CA ARG A 118 16.32 -2.27 -8.85
C ARG A 118 17.20 -3.23 -9.61
N LEU A 119 17.04 -3.25 -10.93
CA LEU A 119 17.90 -3.95 -11.87
C LEU A 119 18.67 -2.93 -12.69
N THR A 120 19.98 -3.13 -12.82
CA THR A 120 20.80 -2.33 -13.73
C THR A 120 20.47 -2.65 -15.18
N ARG A 121 21.02 -1.90 -16.15
CA ARG A 121 20.95 -2.29 -17.57
C ARG A 121 21.51 -3.71 -17.75
N GLY A 122 20.70 -4.62 -18.27
CA GLY A 122 21.05 -6.03 -18.44
C GLY A 122 21.02 -6.84 -17.14
N GLY A 123 20.84 -6.22 -15.97
CA GLY A 123 20.67 -6.93 -14.70
C GLY A 123 19.45 -7.84 -14.72
N ILE A 124 19.60 -9.06 -14.24
CA ILE A 124 18.58 -10.11 -14.30
C ILE A 124 18.19 -10.52 -12.89
N ARG A 125 16.90 -10.46 -12.59
CA ARG A 125 16.31 -11.29 -11.52
C ARG A 125 16.20 -12.71 -12.05
N GLU A 126 16.86 -13.64 -11.38
CA GLU A 126 16.97 -15.04 -11.79
C GLU A 126 15.60 -15.65 -12.14
N MET A 127 15.59 -16.63 -13.04
CA MET A 127 14.40 -17.45 -13.32
C MET A 127 13.94 -18.15 -12.06
N HIS A 128 12.70 -17.90 -11.66
CA HIS A 128 12.16 -18.36 -10.38
C HIS A 128 10.64 -18.45 -10.41
N TRP A 129 10.08 -18.96 -9.34
CA TRP A 129 8.64 -18.94 -9.04
C TRP A 129 8.44 -18.90 -7.53
N HIS A 130 7.23 -18.59 -7.11
CA HIS A 130 6.83 -18.56 -5.69
C HIS A 130 5.39 -19.02 -5.52
N GLN A 131 5.04 -19.38 -4.28
CA GLN A 131 3.70 -19.89 -3.96
C GLN A 131 2.64 -18.79 -3.93
N GLN A 132 3.05 -17.56 -3.78
CA GLN A 132 2.21 -16.37 -3.73
C GLN A 132 2.03 -15.78 -5.12
N ALA A 133 0.95 -15.02 -5.30
CA ALA A 133 0.86 -14.14 -6.46
C ALA A 133 1.83 -12.97 -6.30
N GLU A 134 2.42 -12.54 -7.41
CA GLU A 134 3.22 -11.32 -7.50
C GLU A 134 2.43 -10.26 -8.26
N TRP A 135 2.20 -9.12 -7.63
CA TRP A 135 1.75 -7.90 -8.27
C TRP A 135 2.91 -6.91 -8.24
N ALA A 136 3.11 -6.14 -9.31
CA ALA A 136 4.22 -5.20 -9.35
C ALA A 136 3.88 -3.92 -10.09
N PHE A 137 4.55 -2.82 -9.72
CA PHE A 137 4.41 -1.51 -10.34
C PHE A 137 5.78 -0.92 -10.68
N MET A 138 5.93 -0.47 -11.94
CA MET A 138 7.15 0.19 -12.41
C MET A 138 7.25 1.60 -11.87
N LEU A 139 8.23 1.83 -11.00
CA LEU A 139 8.52 3.14 -10.41
C LEU A 139 9.36 3.99 -11.36
N ASP A 140 10.38 3.39 -11.98
CA ASP A 140 11.29 4.08 -12.90
C ASP A 140 11.92 3.14 -13.93
N GLY A 141 12.19 3.68 -15.11
CA GLY A 141 12.91 2.96 -16.18
C GLY A 141 12.07 1.96 -16.95
N ARG A 142 12.70 0.88 -17.38
CA ARG A 142 12.08 -0.16 -18.21
C ARG A 142 12.59 -1.54 -17.82
N CYS A 143 11.70 -2.54 -17.89
CA CYS A 143 12.02 -3.92 -17.59
C CYS A 143 11.44 -4.87 -18.65
N ARG A 144 12.18 -5.90 -19.02
CA ARG A 144 11.64 -7.05 -19.77
C ARG A 144 11.17 -8.10 -18.78
N ILE A 145 9.92 -8.49 -18.89
CA ILE A 145 9.34 -9.61 -18.16
C ILE A 145 9.21 -10.82 -19.08
N THR A 146 9.51 -11.98 -18.55
CA THR A 146 9.31 -13.27 -19.23
C THR A 146 8.56 -14.19 -18.29
N VAL A 147 7.44 -14.74 -18.72
CA VAL A 147 6.59 -15.63 -17.91
C VAL A 147 6.06 -16.75 -18.77
N LEU A 148 5.91 -17.94 -18.21
CA LEU A 148 5.29 -19.10 -18.85
C LEU A 148 4.01 -19.45 -18.07
N ASP A 149 2.89 -19.57 -18.77
CA ASP A 149 1.65 -20.02 -18.13
C ASP A 149 1.62 -21.54 -17.91
N GLU A 150 0.63 -21.99 -17.16
CA GLU A 150 0.44 -23.40 -16.81
C GLU A 150 0.17 -24.34 -18.02
N GLN A 151 -0.21 -23.78 -19.17
CA GLN A 151 -0.38 -24.50 -20.42
C GLN A 151 0.89 -24.46 -21.28
N GLY A 152 1.98 -23.89 -20.80
CA GLY A 152 3.26 -23.78 -21.51
C GLY A 152 3.24 -22.74 -22.64
N ARG A 153 2.45 -21.67 -22.48
CA ARG A 153 2.39 -20.54 -23.41
C ARG A 153 3.25 -19.40 -22.87
N PRO A 154 4.28 -18.98 -23.59
CA PRO A 154 5.18 -17.93 -23.14
C PRO A 154 4.60 -16.55 -23.37
N SER A 155 4.93 -15.61 -22.47
CA SER A 155 4.77 -14.18 -22.67
C SER A 155 6.11 -13.48 -22.42
N VAL A 156 6.57 -12.70 -23.39
CA VAL A 156 7.76 -11.84 -23.28
C VAL A 156 7.32 -10.43 -23.62
N GLN A 157 7.44 -9.50 -22.67
CA GLN A 157 6.95 -8.14 -22.81
C GLN A 157 7.88 -7.14 -22.13
N ASP A 158 7.95 -5.93 -22.67
CA ASP A 158 8.64 -4.82 -22.04
C ASP A 158 7.61 -3.92 -21.33
N VAL A 159 7.90 -3.56 -20.09
CA VAL A 159 7.13 -2.64 -19.25
C VAL A 159 7.93 -1.38 -18.96
N LYS A 160 7.25 -0.27 -18.75
CA LYS A 160 7.81 1.06 -18.48
C LYS A 160 7.23 1.66 -17.20
N THR A 161 7.81 2.74 -16.73
CA THR A 161 7.27 3.54 -15.60
C THR A 161 5.76 3.74 -15.73
N GLY A 162 5.02 3.44 -14.67
CA GLY A 162 3.56 3.50 -14.60
C GLY A 162 2.82 2.23 -15.05
N ASP A 163 3.51 1.28 -15.67
CA ASP A 163 2.94 -0.03 -15.97
C ASP A 163 2.98 -0.95 -14.73
N LEU A 164 2.08 -1.89 -14.70
CA LEU A 164 2.08 -2.98 -13.72
C LEU A 164 2.08 -4.35 -14.40
N TRP A 165 2.44 -5.38 -13.63
CA TRP A 165 2.24 -6.77 -14.02
C TRP A 165 1.66 -7.57 -12.86
N TYR A 166 1.09 -8.72 -13.19
CA TYR A 166 0.61 -9.70 -12.23
C TYR A 166 0.98 -11.11 -12.68
N PHE A 167 1.66 -11.83 -11.82
CA PHE A 167 1.94 -13.27 -12.01
C PHE A 167 1.11 -14.08 -11.01
N PRO A 168 0.19 -14.92 -11.51
CA PRO A 168 -0.49 -15.91 -10.69
C PRO A 168 0.49 -16.80 -9.91
N PRO A 169 0.07 -17.35 -8.76
CA PRO A 169 0.89 -18.25 -7.95
C PRO A 169 1.49 -19.40 -8.78
N GLY A 170 2.77 -19.71 -8.58
CA GLY A 170 3.46 -20.83 -9.19
C GLY A 170 3.93 -20.64 -10.62
N LEU A 171 3.64 -19.54 -11.30
CA LEU A 171 4.12 -19.32 -12.67
C LEU A 171 5.61 -18.94 -12.69
N PRO A 172 6.44 -19.66 -13.47
CA PRO A 172 7.86 -19.36 -13.60
C PRO A 172 8.06 -18.09 -14.43
N HIS A 173 8.93 -17.21 -13.94
CA HIS A 173 9.20 -15.92 -14.57
C HIS A 173 10.63 -15.42 -14.33
N SER A 174 10.99 -14.35 -15.02
CA SER A 174 12.27 -13.64 -14.90
C SER A 174 12.08 -12.19 -15.31
N LEU A 175 12.88 -11.31 -14.71
CA LEU A 175 12.88 -9.89 -14.95
C LEU A 175 14.27 -9.43 -15.39
N GLN A 176 14.35 -8.50 -16.37
CA GLN A 176 15.62 -7.98 -16.85
C GLN A 176 15.54 -6.47 -17.08
N GLY A 177 16.46 -5.71 -16.47
CA GLY A 177 16.56 -4.27 -16.63
C GLY A 177 16.94 -3.86 -18.05
N LEU A 178 16.27 -2.86 -18.60
CA LEU A 178 16.43 -2.34 -19.96
C LEU A 178 16.93 -0.90 -19.95
N GLY A 179 17.37 -0.44 -21.13
CA GLY A 179 17.78 0.96 -21.33
C GLY A 179 19.06 1.33 -20.61
N SER A 180 19.40 2.62 -20.58
CA SER A 180 20.64 3.13 -19.95
C SER A 180 20.63 3.01 -18.44
N ASP A 181 19.46 3.15 -17.82
CA ASP A 181 19.30 3.30 -16.37
C ASP A 181 18.73 2.08 -15.68
N GLY A 182 18.32 1.05 -16.45
CA GLY A 182 17.71 -0.16 -15.92
C GLY A 182 16.26 0.05 -15.50
N ALA A 183 15.87 -0.54 -14.37
CA ALA A 183 14.50 -0.53 -13.87
C ALA A 183 14.46 -0.48 -12.36
N GLU A 184 13.53 0.29 -11.79
CA GLU A 184 13.14 0.22 -10.39
C GLU A 184 11.64 -0.04 -10.28
N PHE A 185 11.26 -0.97 -9.43
CA PHE A 185 9.87 -1.37 -9.27
C PHE A 185 9.55 -1.81 -7.84
N LEU A 186 8.27 -1.74 -7.53
CA LEU A 186 7.69 -2.28 -6.32
C LEU A 186 7.02 -3.61 -6.65
N LEU A 187 7.29 -4.65 -5.87
CA LEU A 187 6.55 -5.91 -5.85
C LEU A 187 5.65 -5.94 -4.62
N ALA A 188 4.46 -6.50 -4.76
CA ALA A 188 3.56 -6.82 -3.66
C ALA A 188 3.13 -8.28 -3.78
N PHE A 189 3.37 -9.06 -2.72
CA PHE A 189 2.91 -10.42 -2.59
C PHE A 189 1.63 -10.49 -1.78
N ASP A 190 0.70 -11.35 -2.15
CA ASP A 190 -0.59 -11.54 -1.47
C ASP A 190 -0.48 -12.35 -0.16
N ASN A 191 0.62 -12.17 0.57
CA ASN A 191 0.89 -12.77 1.87
C ASN A 191 1.92 -11.93 2.63
N GLY A 192 1.61 -11.50 3.85
CA GLY A 192 2.49 -10.67 4.65
C GLY A 192 3.85 -11.30 5.01
N ARG A 193 3.94 -12.62 5.00
CA ARG A 193 5.18 -13.36 5.25
C ARG A 193 5.93 -13.77 3.99
N ALA A 194 5.42 -13.42 2.81
CA ALA A 194 6.15 -13.67 1.58
C ALA A 194 7.41 -12.82 1.55
N SER A 195 8.52 -13.44 1.24
CA SER A 195 9.84 -12.83 1.15
C SER A 195 10.46 -13.20 -0.19
N GLU A 196 11.18 -12.29 -0.79
CA GLU A 196 11.95 -12.59 -2.00
C GLU A 196 13.08 -13.61 -1.73
N PHE A 197 13.48 -13.78 -0.45
CA PHE A 197 14.44 -14.80 -0.05
C PHE A 197 13.85 -16.21 0.04
N ASN A 198 12.52 -16.36 0.06
CA ASN A 198 11.81 -17.66 0.07
C ASN A 198 11.32 -18.06 -1.32
N THR A 199 11.97 -17.56 -2.35
CA THR A 199 11.67 -17.83 -3.75
C THR A 199 12.28 -19.18 -4.19
N LEU A 200 11.57 -19.92 -5.03
CA LEU A 200 12.04 -21.17 -5.64
C LEU A 200 12.88 -20.83 -6.87
N LEU A 201 14.19 -20.92 -6.75
CA LEU A 201 15.15 -20.54 -7.79
C LEU A 201 15.44 -21.70 -8.76
N LEU A 202 15.58 -21.38 -10.04
CA LEU A 202 15.90 -22.38 -11.05
C LEU A 202 17.26 -23.02 -10.81
N THR A 203 18.30 -22.23 -10.54
CA THR A 203 19.66 -22.75 -10.32
C THR A 203 19.72 -23.66 -9.11
N ASP A 204 19.05 -23.29 -8.01
CA ASP A 204 18.97 -24.09 -6.79
C ASP A 204 18.31 -25.45 -7.05
N TRP A 205 17.17 -25.46 -7.76
CA TRP A 205 16.52 -26.72 -8.12
C TRP A 205 17.39 -27.63 -8.98
N ILE A 206 18.01 -27.05 -10.02
CA ILE A 206 18.88 -27.83 -10.93
C ILE A 206 20.12 -28.34 -10.18
N ALA A 207 20.74 -27.50 -9.34
CA ALA A 207 21.92 -27.89 -8.55
C ALA A 207 21.63 -29.04 -7.56
N HIS A 208 20.41 -29.15 -7.07
CA HIS A 208 19.97 -30.22 -6.15
C HIS A 208 19.24 -31.40 -6.86
N THR A 209 19.27 -31.45 -8.19
CA THR A 209 18.74 -32.57 -8.97
C THR A 209 19.88 -33.49 -9.46
N PRO A 210 19.81 -34.81 -9.24
CA PRO A 210 20.83 -35.73 -9.72
C PRO A 210 21.12 -35.58 -11.24
N PRO A 211 22.39 -35.50 -11.66
CA PRO A 211 22.73 -35.27 -13.07
C PRO A 211 22.17 -36.29 -14.05
N ASP A 212 21.99 -37.55 -13.66
CA ASP A 212 21.38 -38.58 -14.48
C ASP A 212 19.88 -38.37 -14.69
N VAL A 213 19.20 -37.77 -13.70
CA VAL A 213 17.78 -37.35 -13.80
C VAL A 213 17.66 -36.20 -14.79
N LEU A 214 18.54 -35.17 -14.64
CA LEU A 214 18.59 -34.05 -15.58
C LEU A 214 18.87 -34.51 -17.02
N ALA A 215 19.85 -35.41 -17.21
CA ALA A 215 20.21 -35.97 -18.49
C ALA A 215 19.00 -36.65 -19.16
N ARG A 216 18.25 -37.44 -18.41
CA ARG A 216 17.02 -38.12 -18.93
C ARG A 216 15.93 -37.10 -19.26
N ASN A 217 15.71 -36.11 -18.36
CA ASN A 217 14.65 -35.12 -18.53
C ASN A 217 14.88 -34.26 -19.77
N PHE A 218 16.12 -33.83 -19.99
CA PHE A 218 16.46 -32.92 -21.09
C PHE A 218 16.94 -33.62 -22.35
N GLY A 219 17.21 -34.93 -22.31
CA GLY A 219 17.71 -35.69 -23.44
C GLY A 219 19.15 -35.33 -23.83
N VAL A 220 19.99 -34.92 -22.89
CA VAL A 220 21.38 -34.49 -23.07
C VAL A 220 22.31 -35.27 -22.14
N PRO A 221 23.63 -35.38 -22.46
CA PRO A 221 24.59 -36.05 -21.58
C PRO A 221 24.65 -35.35 -20.18
N ALA A 222 24.89 -36.14 -19.13
CA ALA A 222 24.95 -35.65 -17.74
C ALA A 222 26.04 -34.60 -17.52
N ASP A 223 27.15 -34.64 -18.25
CA ASP A 223 28.25 -33.69 -18.16
C ASP A 223 27.89 -32.29 -18.72
N ALA A 224 26.79 -32.17 -19.45
CA ALA A 224 26.26 -30.87 -19.88
C ALA A 224 25.90 -29.98 -18.69
N PHE A 225 25.61 -30.53 -17.52
CA PHE A 225 25.20 -29.81 -16.30
C PHE A 225 26.38 -29.50 -15.36
N ARG A 226 27.61 -29.84 -15.69
CA ARG A 226 28.80 -29.68 -14.82
C ARG A 226 29.14 -28.23 -14.43
N ASN A 227 28.66 -27.27 -15.21
CA ASN A 227 28.94 -25.83 -15.00
C ASN A 227 27.72 -25.05 -14.44
N ILE A 228 26.69 -25.77 -13.98
CA ILE A 228 25.57 -25.10 -13.33
C ILE A 228 26.05 -24.45 -12.04
N PRO A 229 25.69 -23.16 -11.79
CA PRO A 229 26.03 -22.51 -10.53
C PRO A 229 25.49 -23.30 -9.34
N LEU A 230 26.30 -23.48 -8.32
CA LEU A 230 25.90 -24.10 -7.04
C LEU A 230 25.40 -23.06 -6.04
N ASP A 231 25.71 -21.79 -6.27
CA ASP A 231 25.24 -20.68 -5.48
C ASP A 231 24.00 -20.04 -6.12
N ASN A 232 23.10 -19.59 -5.30
CA ASN A 232 21.90 -18.85 -5.74
C ASN A 232 22.31 -17.53 -6.39
N LEU A 233 21.89 -17.29 -7.62
CA LEU A 233 22.26 -16.09 -8.35
C LEU A 233 21.46 -14.86 -7.92
N TRP A 234 20.20 -15.05 -7.55
CA TRP A 234 19.26 -14.00 -7.14
C TRP A 234 19.14 -12.86 -8.16
N ILE A 235 20.07 -11.90 -8.12
CA ILE A 235 20.18 -10.79 -9.08
C ILE A 235 21.62 -10.79 -9.62
N PHE A 236 21.78 -10.98 -10.92
CA PHE A 236 23.09 -11.03 -11.54
C PHE A 236 23.15 -10.19 -12.82
N GLN A 237 24.36 -9.84 -13.23
CA GLN A 237 24.58 -9.07 -14.46
C GLN A 237 24.56 -9.99 -15.67
N GLY A 238 23.65 -9.72 -16.59
CA GLY A 238 23.62 -10.29 -17.92
C GLY A 238 23.92 -9.24 -19.00
N ASP A 239 23.86 -9.68 -20.25
CA ASP A 239 23.97 -8.81 -21.41
C ASP A 239 22.65 -8.08 -21.71
N ASP A 240 22.70 -7.07 -22.57
CA ASP A 240 21.49 -6.43 -23.09
C ASP A 240 20.66 -7.45 -23.87
N PRO A 241 19.36 -7.64 -23.55
CA PRO A 241 18.55 -8.71 -24.16
C PRO A 241 18.18 -8.43 -25.63
N GLY A 242 18.61 -7.32 -26.19
CA GLY A 242 18.32 -6.96 -27.56
C GLY A 242 16.84 -6.66 -27.84
N PRO A 243 16.43 -6.64 -29.12
CA PRO A 243 15.07 -6.26 -29.51
C PRO A 243 13.99 -7.23 -28.99
N LEU A 244 12.88 -6.68 -28.46
CA LEU A 244 11.74 -7.45 -27.95
C LEU A 244 11.23 -8.49 -28.98
N ALA A 245 11.06 -8.11 -30.23
CA ALA A 245 10.55 -9.01 -31.25
C ALA A 245 11.46 -10.23 -31.50
N GLN A 246 12.76 -10.13 -31.25
CA GLN A 246 13.69 -11.27 -31.32
C GLN A 246 13.47 -12.22 -30.15
N ALA A 247 13.36 -11.69 -28.95
CA ALA A 247 13.09 -12.48 -27.74
C ALA A 247 11.73 -13.18 -27.82
N GLN A 248 10.70 -12.49 -28.33
CA GLN A 248 9.38 -13.09 -28.56
C GLN A 248 9.42 -14.25 -29.56
N ARG A 249 10.16 -14.10 -30.68
CA ARG A 249 10.33 -15.19 -31.64
C ARG A 249 11.11 -16.38 -31.06
N ALA A 250 12.14 -16.09 -30.28
CA ALA A 250 12.95 -17.16 -29.65
C ALA A 250 12.14 -17.94 -28.59
N ALA A 251 11.23 -17.29 -27.88
CA ALA A 251 10.38 -17.91 -26.89
C ALA A 251 9.10 -18.55 -27.49
N ALA A 252 8.80 -18.34 -28.78
CA ALA A 252 7.54 -18.76 -29.39
C ALA A 252 7.25 -20.25 -29.20
N SER A 253 6.02 -20.57 -28.81
CA SER A 253 5.52 -21.92 -28.60
C SER A 253 4.45 -22.28 -29.62
N SER A 254 4.38 -23.56 -30.04
CA SER A 254 3.26 -24.06 -30.83
C SER A 254 1.91 -24.00 -30.13
N ARG A 255 1.92 -23.77 -28.81
CA ARG A 255 0.73 -23.58 -27.97
C ARG A 255 0.17 -22.14 -28.02
N GLY A 256 0.86 -21.24 -28.73
CA GLY A 256 0.48 -19.83 -28.85
C GLY A 256 0.84 -18.98 -27.64
N ALA A 257 0.19 -17.82 -27.49
CA ALA A 257 0.35 -16.89 -26.36
C ALA A 257 -0.74 -17.10 -25.30
N PRO A 258 -0.51 -16.66 -24.05
CA PRO A 258 -1.54 -16.64 -23.01
C PRO A 258 -2.77 -15.84 -23.46
N PRO A 259 -3.99 -16.23 -23.06
CA PRO A 259 -5.24 -15.56 -23.49
C PRO A 259 -5.44 -14.21 -22.82
N GLN A 260 -4.79 -14.00 -21.69
CA GLN A 260 -4.82 -12.75 -20.93
C GLN A 260 -3.41 -12.17 -20.81
N PRO A 261 -3.23 -10.86 -20.99
CA PRO A 261 -1.94 -10.23 -20.76
C PRO A 261 -1.60 -10.25 -19.27
N PHE A 262 -0.31 -10.44 -18.95
CA PHE A 262 0.20 -10.32 -17.59
C PHE A 262 0.58 -8.89 -17.23
N ILE A 263 0.47 -7.94 -18.16
CA ILE A 263 0.79 -6.52 -17.97
C ILE A 263 -0.46 -5.65 -18.12
N PHE A 264 -0.42 -4.47 -17.48
CA PHE A 264 -1.48 -3.48 -17.55
C PHE A 264 -0.90 -2.07 -17.36
N SER A 265 -1.26 -1.12 -18.23
CA SER A 265 -0.76 0.27 -18.17
C SER A 265 -1.63 1.12 -17.25
N LEU A 266 -1.41 1.01 -15.94
CA LEU A 266 -2.17 1.74 -14.92
C LEU A 266 -1.93 3.25 -15.00
N GLY A 267 -0.69 3.67 -15.24
CA GLY A 267 -0.34 5.09 -15.35
C GLY A 267 -1.01 5.81 -16.53
N ASP A 268 -1.24 5.08 -17.63
CA ASP A 268 -1.90 5.61 -18.84
C ASP A 268 -3.44 5.46 -18.78
N LEU A 269 -3.98 4.76 -17.75
CA LEU A 269 -5.42 4.57 -17.61
C LEU A 269 -6.11 5.92 -17.36
N LYS A 270 -7.26 6.12 -17.99
CA LYS A 270 -8.09 7.28 -17.67
C LYS A 270 -8.56 7.19 -16.20
N PRO A 271 -8.39 8.25 -15.40
CA PRO A 271 -8.85 8.25 -14.02
C PRO A 271 -10.34 7.93 -13.91
N VAL A 272 -10.72 7.11 -12.95
CA VAL A 272 -12.12 6.85 -12.58
C VAL A 272 -12.71 8.04 -11.79
N VAL A 273 -11.84 8.72 -11.05
CA VAL A 273 -12.15 9.99 -10.37
C VAL A 273 -11.13 11.04 -10.81
N LYS A 274 -11.61 12.23 -11.13
CA LYS A 274 -10.78 13.41 -11.42
C LYS A 274 -11.46 14.67 -10.93
N THR A 275 -10.81 15.37 -10.02
CA THR A 275 -11.28 16.60 -9.40
C THR A 275 -10.17 17.66 -9.37
N ARG A 276 -10.46 18.82 -8.79
CA ARG A 276 -9.41 19.82 -8.48
C ARG A 276 -8.50 19.37 -7.33
N GLY A 277 -8.93 18.39 -6.52
CA GLY A 277 -8.15 17.84 -5.42
C GLY A 277 -7.18 16.73 -5.84
N GLY A 278 -7.37 16.16 -7.04
CA GLY A 278 -6.53 15.06 -7.53
C GLY A 278 -7.27 14.06 -8.42
N GLU A 279 -6.72 12.87 -8.55
CA GLU A 279 -7.27 11.82 -9.41
C GLU A 279 -6.97 10.40 -8.86
N VAL A 280 -7.84 9.44 -9.22
CA VAL A 280 -7.71 8.02 -8.86
C VAL A 280 -7.80 7.15 -10.11
N ARG A 281 -6.88 6.19 -10.24
CA ARG A 281 -6.91 5.13 -11.26
C ARG A 281 -6.95 3.78 -10.56
N ILE A 282 -7.82 2.88 -10.98
CA ILE A 282 -8.02 1.58 -10.34
C ILE A 282 -7.71 0.46 -11.34
N ALA A 283 -6.92 -0.52 -10.88
CA ALA A 283 -6.73 -1.81 -11.55
C ALA A 283 -7.26 -2.93 -10.64
N ASP A 284 -8.26 -3.64 -11.11
CA ASP A 284 -8.82 -4.81 -10.44
C ASP A 284 -9.25 -5.88 -11.47
N SER A 285 -9.80 -6.99 -11.04
CA SER A 285 -10.18 -8.09 -11.95
C SER A 285 -11.24 -7.72 -13.00
N SER A 286 -11.88 -6.55 -12.93
CA SER A 286 -12.84 -6.10 -13.94
C SER A 286 -12.18 -5.52 -15.19
N ASN A 287 -10.99 -4.93 -15.06
CA ASN A 287 -10.23 -4.34 -16.15
C ASN A 287 -8.85 -4.97 -16.36
N PHE A 288 -8.35 -5.71 -15.37
CA PHE A 288 -7.12 -6.50 -15.43
C PHE A 288 -7.42 -7.96 -15.00
N ASN A 289 -8.04 -8.71 -15.88
CA ASN A 289 -8.68 -10.01 -15.58
C ASN A 289 -7.75 -11.07 -14.98
N VAL A 290 -6.44 -11.02 -15.22
CA VAL A 290 -5.48 -11.98 -14.69
C VAL A 290 -5.24 -11.77 -13.19
N SER A 291 -5.42 -10.54 -12.67
CA SER A 291 -5.20 -10.20 -11.26
C SER A 291 -6.38 -10.67 -10.40
N LYS A 292 -6.26 -11.88 -9.86
CA LYS A 292 -7.35 -12.55 -9.10
C LYS A 292 -7.23 -12.42 -7.59
N THR A 293 -6.07 -12.03 -7.08
CA THR A 293 -5.86 -11.93 -5.63
C THR A 293 -5.46 -10.54 -5.16
N VAL A 294 -5.07 -9.66 -6.10
CA VAL A 294 -4.63 -8.30 -5.78
C VAL A 294 -5.36 -7.28 -6.65
N SER A 295 -5.84 -6.22 -6.04
CA SER A 295 -6.30 -5.00 -6.71
C SER A 295 -5.52 -3.80 -6.19
N ALA A 296 -5.49 -2.71 -6.96
CA ALA A 296 -4.76 -1.52 -6.56
C ALA A 296 -5.40 -0.24 -7.11
N ALA A 297 -5.18 0.86 -6.40
CA ALA A 297 -5.43 2.21 -6.89
C ALA A 297 -4.12 3.01 -6.92
N LEU A 298 -3.93 3.79 -7.99
CA LEU A 298 -2.94 4.84 -8.07
C LEU A 298 -3.64 6.16 -7.80
N VAL A 299 -3.28 6.78 -6.68
CA VAL A 299 -3.90 7.99 -6.17
C VAL A 299 -2.94 9.17 -6.31
N THR A 300 -3.43 10.27 -6.86
CA THR A 300 -2.75 11.57 -6.85
C THR A 300 -3.61 12.56 -6.07
N VAL A 301 -3.02 13.22 -5.07
CA VAL A 301 -3.66 14.27 -4.28
C VAL A 301 -2.87 15.57 -4.46
N HIS A 302 -3.52 16.58 -5.04
CA HIS A 302 -2.88 17.89 -5.24
C HIS A 302 -2.64 18.62 -3.89
N PRO A 303 -1.74 19.62 -3.85
CA PRO A 303 -1.49 20.39 -2.63
C PRO A 303 -2.78 20.95 -2.00
N GLY A 304 -2.91 20.72 -0.69
CA GLY A 304 -4.09 21.10 0.07
C GLY A 304 -5.29 20.16 -0.07
N GLY A 305 -5.25 19.21 -1.00
CA GLY A 305 -6.29 18.19 -1.13
C GLY A 305 -6.13 17.04 -0.14
N MET A 306 -7.13 16.18 -0.11
CA MET A 306 -7.11 14.96 0.68
C MET A 306 -7.88 13.83 -0.02
N ARG A 307 -7.45 12.61 0.22
CA ARG A 307 -8.23 11.41 0.08
C ARG A 307 -9.28 11.44 1.19
N GLU A 308 -10.57 11.35 0.85
CA GLU A 308 -11.64 11.58 1.83
C GLU A 308 -11.65 10.57 2.98
N LEU A 309 -12.51 10.80 3.97
CA LEU A 309 -12.77 9.85 5.05
C LEU A 309 -13.55 8.64 4.50
N HIS A 310 -12.93 7.47 4.54
CA HIS A 310 -13.48 6.23 3.99
C HIS A 310 -12.97 5.00 4.71
N TRP A 311 -13.45 3.82 4.30
CA TRP A 311 -12.90 2.52 4.67
C TRP A 311 -13.11 1.49 3.57
N HIS A 312 -12.28 0.45 3.58
CA HIS A 312 -12.39 -0.68 2.65
C HIS A 312 -13.08 -1.88 3.33
N PRO A 313 -14.28 -2.29 2.87
CA PRO A 313 -15.05 -3.33 3.56
C PRO A 313 -14.57 -4.75 3.27
N ASN A 314 -13.77 -4.97 2.24
CA ASN A 314 -13.42 -6.28 1.71
C ASN A 314 -11.98 -6.73 1.97
N ALA A 315 -11.03 -5.81 2.19
CA ALA A 315 -9.62 -6.13 2.37
C ALA A 315 -8.92 -5.12 3.28
N ASP A 316 -7.75 -5.53 3.81
CA ASP A 316 -6.77 -4.61 4.36
C ASP A 316 -6.17 -3.79 3.22
N GLU A 317 -5.73 -2.58 3.52
CA GLU A 317 -5.04 -1.70 2.59
C GLU A 317 -3.56 -1.61 2.96
N TRP A 318 -2.70 -1.89 1.99
CA TRP A 318 -1.27 -1.68 2.04
C TRP A 318 -0.92 -0.50 1.14
N GLN A 319 -0.26 0.52 1.67
CA GLN A 319 0.07 1.74 0.95
C GLN A 319 1.56 1.83 0.67
N TYR A 320 1.91 2.37 -0.51
CA TYR A 320 3.29 2.75 -0.83
C TYR A 320 3.32 4.18 -1.35
N TYR A 321 4.08 5.03 -0.69
CA TYR A 321 4.20 6.44 -1.03
C TYR A 321 5.33 6.65 -2.04
N ILE A 322 4.96 7.14 -3.23
CA ILE A 322 5.88 7.34 -4.37
C ILE A 322 6.47 8.74 -4.34
N GLN A 323 5.65 9.74 -4.00
CA GLN A 323 6.04 11.16 -4.04
C GLN A 323 5.22 11.98 -3.04
N GLY A 324 5.81 13.06 -2.54
CA GLY A 324 5.14 14.06 -1.70
C GLY A 324 5.16 13.72 -0.21
N ASP A 325 4.44 14.53 0.55
CA ASP A 325 4.30 14.41 2.00
C ASP A 325 2.84 14.19 2.35
N ALA A 326 2.56 13.21 3.19
CA ALA A 326 1.20 12.85 3.58
C ALA A 326 1.04 12.78 5.10
N ARG A 327 -0.21 12.95 5.53
CA ARG A 327 -0.65 12.65 6.89
C ARG A 327 -1.89 11.77 6.82
N MET A 328 -1.89 10.68 7.57
CA MET A 328 -3.02 9.77 7.69
C MET A 328 -3.38 9.60 9.16
N THR A 329 -4.67 9.68 9.48
CA THR A 329 -5.20 9.22 10.75
C THR A 329 -6.03 7.98 10.52
N VAL A 330 -5.80 6.95 11.32
CA VAL A 330 -6.58 5.71 11.32
C VAL A 330 -7.36 5.61 12.62
N PHE A 331 -8.62 5.25 12.52
CA PHE A 331 -9.53 5.02 13.64
C PHE A 331 -9.83 3.54 13.80
N ASP A 332 -9.79 3.03 15.04
CA ASP A 332 -10.15 1.66 15.41
C ASP A 332 -11.12 1.65 16.60
N THR A 333 -11.69 0.49 16.87
CA THR A 333 -12.63 0.29 17.97
C THR A 333 -11.98 0.50 19.36
N GLY A 334 -12.79 0.83 20.36
CA GLY A 334 -12.38 0.89 21.75
C GLY A 334 -11.74 2.17 22.26
N PRO A 335 -12.24 3.34 21.94
CA PRO A 335 -11.89 4.21 20.83
C PRO A 335 -10.36 4.38 20.74
N LYS A 336 -9.79 4.08 19.59
CA LYS A 336 -8.38 4.24 19.28
C LYS A 336 -8.25 5.04 18.00
N ALA A 337 -7.36 6.00 17.99
CA ALA A 337 -7.04 6.77 16.78
C ALA A 337 -5.58 7.20 16.86
N GLN A 338 -4.88 7.11 15.75
CA GLN A 338 -3.49 7.54 15.66
C GLN A 338 -3.20 8.17 14.32
N THR A 339 -2.40 9.22 14.35
CA THR A 339 -1.95 9.97 13.18
C THR A 339 -0.48 9.66 12.92
N ALA A 340 -0.13 9.47 11.65
CA ALA A 340 1.23 9.28 11.18
C ALA A 340 1.50 10.14 9.94
N ASP A 341 2.76 10.54 9.76
CA ASP A 341 3.24 11.25 8.58
C ASP A 341 4.00 10.29 7.66
N PHE A 342 3.88 10.48 6.34
CA PHE A 342 4.46 9.61 5.32
C PHE A 342 5.18 10.43 4.26
N ARG A 343 6.24 9.83 3.68
CA ARG A 343 7.03 10.39 2.58
C ARG A 343 7.35 9.32 1.56
N ALA A 344 7.98 9.72 0.46
CA ALA A 344 8.42 8.79 -0.58
C ALA A 344 9.28 7.64 -0.01
N GLY A 345 8.93 6.41 -0.36
CA GLY A 345 9.54 5.18 0.14
C GLY A 345 8.94 4.64 1.44
N ASP A 346 7.97 5.33 2.03
CA ASP A 346 7.25 4.86 3.20
C ASP A 346 6.10 3.91 2.82
N VAL A 347 5.71 3.11 3.79
CA VAL A 347 4.63 2.12 3.71
C VAL A 347 3.62 2.40 4.81
N GLY A 348 2.34 2.48 4.43
CA GLY A 348 1.22 2.53 5.34
C GLY A 348 0.43 1.21 5.37
N TYR A 349 -0.30 0.96 6.45
CA TYR A 349 -1.19 -0.19 6.54
C TYR A 349 -2.46 0.14 7.31
N VAL A 350 -3.59 -0.14 6.70
CA VAL A 350 -4.90 0.03 7.32
C VAL A 350 -5.62 -1.31 7.30
N LYS A 351 -5.99 -1.83 8.47
CA LYS A 351 -6.77 -3.06 8.54
C LYS A 351 -8.18 -2.83 7.97
N LYS A 352 -8.73 -3.90 7.44
CA LYS A 352 -10.07 -3.91 6.84
C LYS A 352 -11.11 -3.25 7.77
N SER A 353 -11.93 -2.41 7.18
CA SER A 353 -13.04 -1.67 7.81
C SER A 353 -12.62 -0.59 8.81
N LEU A 354 -11.33 -0.27 8.96
CA LEU A 354 -10.91 0.86 9.77
C LEU A 354 -11.05 2.17 8.98
N GLY A 355 -11.73 3.15 9.60
CA GLY A 355 -11.91 4.47 9.01
C GLY A 355 -10.61 5.26 8.97
N HIS A 356 -10.33 5.90 7.83
CA HIS A 356 -9.11 6.70 7.65
C HIS A 356 -9.28 7.78 6.58
N TYR A 357 -8.28 8.63 6.45
CA TYR A 357 -8.11 9.61 5.37
C TYR A 357 -6.63 9.82 5.11
N VAL A 358 -6.27 10.33 3.93
CA VAL A 358 -4.88 10.71 3.61
C VAL A 358 -4.86 12.15 3.10
N GLN A 359 -4.17 13.03 3.82
CA GLN A 359 -4.03 14.45 3.48
C GLN A 359 -2.69 14.71 2.83
N ASN A 360 -2.65 15.48 1.75
CA ASN A 360 -1.41 16.06 1.24
C ASN A 360 -0.99 17.23 2.14
N THR A 361 0.10 17.08 2.86
CA THR A 361 0.67 18.11 3.76
C THR A 361 1.80 18.91 3.12
N GLY A 362 2.20 18.52 1.89
CA GLY A 362 3.26 19.16 1.13
C GLY A 362 2.75 20.25 0.18
N ASN A 363 3.67 20.79 -0.59
CA ASN A 363 3.42 21.79 -1.63
C ASN A 363 3.56 21.24 -3.06
N THR A 364 3.74 19.95 -3.19
CA THR A 364 3.78 19.19 -4.46
C THR A 364 2.70 18.13 -4.44
N ASP A 365 2.44 17.51 -5.59
CA ASP A 365 1.53 16.39 -5.66
C ASP A 365 2.00 15.24 -4.75
N LEU A 366 1.07 14.71 -3.97
CA LEU A 366 1.21 13.44 -3.28
C LEU A 366 0.76 12.33 -4.23
N VAL A 367 1.63 11.36 -4.46
CA VAL A 367 1.34 10.17 -5.29
C VAL A 367 1.61 8.92 -4.49
N PHE A 368 0.64 8.03 -4.39
CA PHE A 368 0.78 6.77 -3.67
C PHE A 368 -0.08 5.66 -4.29
N LEU A 369 0.28 4.43 -3.97
CA LEU A 369 -0.49 3.22 -4.30
C LEU A 369 -1.27 2.76 -3.06
N GLU A 370 -2.51 2.41 -3.27
CA GLU A 370 -3.35 1.61 -2.38
C GLU A 370 -3.39 0.20 -2.95
N ILE A 371 -2.95 -0.82 -2.21
CA ILE A 371 -2.87 -2.20 -2.68
C ILE A 371 -3.67 -3.10 -1.73
N PHE A 372 -4.51 -3.95 -2.29
CA PHE A 372 -5.48 -4.76 -1.55
C PHE A 372 -5.32 -6.23 -1.90
N LYS A 373 -5.31 -7.11 -0.89
CA LYS A 373 -5.47 -8.55 -1.11
C LYS A 373 -6.94 -8.87 -1.41
N SER A 374 -7.37 -8.52 -2.59
CA SER A 374 -8.72 -8.75 -3.11
C SER A 374 -8.70 -8.66 -4.63
N GLU A 375 -9.53 -9.44 -5.32
CA GLU A 375 -9.69 -9.30 -6.76
C GLU A 375 -10.43 -8.02 -7.18
N ARG A 376 -11.14 -7.38 -6.24
CA ARG A 376 -11.98 -6.20 -6.50
C ARG A 376 -11.63 -5.08 -5.53
N TYR A 377 -11.52 -3.89 -6.08
CA TYR A 377 -11.51 -2.67 -5.31
C TYR A 377 -12.91 -2.39 -4.75
N ALA A 378 -13.00 -2.06 -3.47
CA ALA A 378 -14.25 -1.64 -2.84
C ALA A 378 -13.99 -0.64 -1.72
N GLU A 379 -14.84 0.36 -1.63
CA GLU A 379 -14.72 1.41 -0.62
C GLU A 379 -16.12 1.89 -0.18
N VAL A 380 -16.20 2.44 1.03
CA VAL A 380 -17.37 3.13 1.56
C VAL A 380 -16.95 4.52 2.04
N SER A 381 -17.52 5.54 1.43
CA SER A 381 -17.35 6.94 1.79
C SER A 381 -18.14 7.28 3.04
N LEU A 382 -17.52 7.97 4.01
CA LEU A 382 -18.22 8.50 5.17
C LEU A 382 -19.26 9.54 4.77
N SER A 383 -18.93 10.43 3.84
CA SER A 383 -19.86 11.45 3.35
C SER A 383 -21.09 10.85 2.69
N ASP A 384 -20.89 9.84 1.84
CA ASP A 384 -22.00 9.15 1.18
C ASP A 384 -22.88 8.40 2.18
N TRP A 385 -22.27 7.76 3.17
CA TRP A 385 -23.04 7.09 4.23
C TRP A 385 -23.95 8.07 4.97
N LEU A 386 -23.41 9.21 5.43
CA LEU A 386 -24.21 10.21 6.13
C LEU A 386 -25.28 10.85 5.24
N ALA A 387 -24.93 11.18 3.99
CA ALA A 387 -25.86 11.82 3.06
C ALA A 387 -27.03 10.90 2.60
N HIS A 388 -26.85 9.58 2.70
CA HIS A 388 -27.89 8.58 2.36
C HIS A 388 -28.54 7.93 3.60
N THR A 389 -28.19 8.40 4.80
CA THR A 389 -28.85 8.01 6.04
C THR A 389 -30.03 8.99 6.33
N PRO A 390 -31.17 8.53 6.87
CA PRO A 390 -32.26 9.42 7.24
C PRO A 390 -31.76 10.59 8.11
N PRO A 391 -32.05 11.85 7.76
CA PRO A 391 -31.49 13.03 8.46
C PRO A 391 -31.70 13.04 9.97
N GLN A 392 -32.86 12.56 10.43
CA GLN A 392 -33.18 12.50 11.87
C GLN A 392 -32.26 11.52 12.62
N LEU A 393 -31.79 10.47 11.92
CA LEU A 393 -30.85 9.51 12.47
C LEU A 393 -29.45 10.13 12.59
N VAL A 394 -29.02 10.88 11.56
CA VAL A 394 -27.75 11.62 11.58
C VAL A 394 -27.74 12.67 12.70
N GLU A 395 -28.83 13.46 12.80
CA GLU A 395 -29.02 14.45 13.87
C GLU A 395 -28.94 13.80 15.27
N ALA A 396 -29.64 12.68 15.46
CA ALA A 396 -29.68 11.96 16.73
C ALA A 396 -28.30 11.42 17.16
N HIS A 397 -27.40 11.14 16.20
CA HIS A 397 -26.04 10.64 16.48
C HIS A 397 -25.01 11.76 16.65
N LEU A 398 -25.05 12.75 15.75
CA LEU A 398 -23.99 13.75 15.64
C LEU A 398 -24.37 15.10 16.22
N ASN A 399 -25.64 15.30 16.60
CA ASN A 399 -26.19 16.58 17.08
C ASN A 399 -25.91 17.75 16.11
N LEU A 400 -25.90 17.46 14.80
CA LEU A 400 -25.75 18.46 13.75
C LEU A 400 -27.11 19.12 13.44
N ALA A 401 -27.09 20.42 13.17
CA ALA A 401 -28.28 21.11 12.73
C ALA A 401 -28.78 20.58 11.35
N PRO A 402 -30.09 20.54 11.10
CA PRO A 402 -30.66 20.00 9.86
C PRO A 402 -30.13 20.65 8.58
N ASP A 403 -29.85 21.94 8.61
CA ASP A 403 -29.28 22.70 7.49
C ASP A 403 -27.82 22.30 7.20
N VAL A 404 -27.05 21.90 8.21
CA VAL A 404 -25.71 21.34 8.06
C VAL A 404 -25.78 19.95 7.44
N ILE A 405 -26.68 19.09 7.93
CA ILE A 405 -26.91 17.76 7.38
C ILE A 405 -27.28 17.84 5.91
N ALA A 406 -28.14 18.79 5.54
CA ALA A 406 -28.58 19.00 4.15
C ALA A 406 -27.42 19.43 3.19
N GLN A 407 -26.34 19.95 3.73
CA GLN A 407 -25.14 20.36 2.97
C GLN A 407 -24.15 19.22 2.74
N ILE A 408 -24.30 18.06 3.41
CA ILE A 408 -23.41 16.89 3.20
C ILE A 408 -23.54 16.44 1.76
N PRO A 409 -22.44 16.38 0.99
CA PRO A 409 -22.48 16.00 -0.42
C PRO A 409 -22.95 14.56 -0.61
N ARG A 410 -23.89 14.34 -1.54
CA ARG A 410 -24.46 13.01 -1.84
C ARG A 410 -23.62 12.15 -2.80
N ASN A 411 -22.63 12.71 -3.41
CA ASN A 411 -21.70 12.02 -4.31
C ASN A 411 -20.32 12.67 -4.11
N ARG A 412 -19.75 12.46 -2.93
CA ARG A 412 -18.43 13.00 -2.62
C ARG A 412 -17.40 12.26 -3.46
N PRO A 413 -16.55 12.95 -4.22
CA PRO A 413 -15.46 12.27 -4.92
C PRO A 413 -14.39 11.81 -3.95
N ASP A 414 -13.74 10.67 -4.25
CA ASP A 414 -12.71 10.04 -3.41
C ASP A 414 -11.55 10.98 -3.08
N VAL A 415 -11.25 11.95 -3.95
CA VAL A 415 -10.24 12.99 -3.71
C VAL A 415 -10.90 14.36 -3.71
N VAL A 416 -10.76 15.07 -2.59
CA VAL A 416 -11.41 16.36 -2.38
C VAL A 416 -10.38 17.48 -2.31
N PRO A 417 -10.67 18.66 -2.92
CA PRO A 417 -9.85 19.85 -2.78
C PRO A 417 -10.05 20.50 -1.42
N VAL A 418 -9.18 21.45 -1.09
CA VAL A 418 -9.36 22.41 0.02
C VAL A 418 -10.53 23.32 -0.27
#